data_3a18c5ed9815c2c77c69a587b9c7a53b
#
_entry.id   3a18c5ed9815c2c77c69a587b9c7a53b
#
_cell.length_a   1.000
_cell.length_b   1.000
_cell.length_c   1.000
_cell.angle_alpha   90.00
_cell.angle_beta   90.00
_cell.angle_gamma   90.00
#
_symmetry.space_group_name_H-M   'P 1'
#
loop_
_entity.id
_entity.type
_entity.pdbx_description
1 polymer ?
#
loop_
_entity_poly.entity_id
_entity_poly.type
_entity_poly.pdbx_seq_one_letter_code
_entity_poly.pdbx_strand_id
1 'polypeptide(L)'
;MRLLGELEGWALKHGIREIRTNADWRNHRMLHFFDRTGFELGRNHVIDCAVHGGQIIEGEDDKIFAPEHHRATAELDYGAPAANDFETLARDRSDVRSLAPEDLADLARIDHRITGRDRSEYITRLVDEAMRDSAIRVSLAAHLGGSVAGFVMAKVDIGDFGRIEPVAVIDTIGVDPGFAAAGIGTALLSQLFVNLEALHIERVETVVSRENFELLGFFYRAGFGPSRRLAFVKRIA
;
A
#
# COMPACT_ATOMS: atom_id res chain seq x y z
N MET A 1 -24.18 -10.01 -15.36
CA MET A 1 -23.75 -9.91 -16.77
C MET A 1 -24.00 -8.51 -17.34
N ARG A 2 -25.22 -7.94 -17.27
CA ARG A 2 -25.52 -6.61 -17.85
C ARG A 2 -24.63 -5.48 -17.30
N LEU A 3 -24.49 -5.36 -15.96
CA LEU A 3 -23.66 -4.32 -15.33
C LEU A 3 -22.17 -4.40 -15.73
N LEU A 4 -21.60 -5.59 -15.84
CA LEU A 4 -20.23 -5.74 -16.29
C LEU A 4 -20.06 -5.28 -17.74
N GLY A 5 -21.01 -5.62 -18.63
CA GLY A 5 -20.98 -5.15 -20.02
C GLY A 5 -21.08 -3.63 -20.14
N GLU A 6 -21.89 -2.96 -19.30
CA GLU A 6 -21.95 -1.50 -19.23
C GLU A 6 -20.62 -0.91 -18.76
N LEU A 7 -20.01 -1.51 -17.73
CA LEU A 7 -18.68 -1.10 -17.23
C LEU A 7 -17.61 -1.24 -18.32
N GLU A 8 -17.60 -2.37 -19.03
CA GLU A 8 -16.66 -2.59 -20.15
C GLU A 8 -16.86 -1.57 -21.26
N GLY A 9 -18.10 -1.30 -21.65
CA GLY A 9 -18.44 -0.28 -22.64
C GLY A 9 -18.01 1.12 -22.22
N TRP A 10 -18.21 1.46 -20.95
CA TRP A 10 -17.74 2.74 -20.40
C TRP A 10 -16.21 2.82 -20.40
N ALA A 11 -15.53 1.78 -19.94
CA ALA A 11 -14.09 1.72 -19.87
C ALA A 11 -13.44 1.89 -21.27
N LEU A 12 -13.98 1.20 -22.27
CA LEU A 12 -13.51 1.32 -23.66
C LEU A 12 -13.65 2.73 -24.21
N LYS A 13 -14.77 3.41 -23.93
CA LYS A 13 -15.00 4.81 -24.34
C LYS A 13 -13.99 5.77 -23.73
N HIS A 14 -13.42 5.43 -22.57
CA HIS A 14 -12.42 6.22 -21.86
C HIS A 14 -10.98 5.74 -22.11
N GLY A 15 -10.77 4.86 -23.11
CA GLY A 15 -9.44 4.35 -23.48
C GLY A 15 -8.86 3.34 -22.49
N ILE A 16 -9.65 2.87 -21.53
CA ILE A 16 -9.23 1.85 -20.55
C ILE A 16 -9.32 0.48 -21.23
N ARG A 17 -8.24 -0.29 -21.17
CA ARG A 17 -8.12 -1.60 -21.81
C ARG A 17 -8.05 -2.76 -20.83
N GLU A 18 -8.09 -2.46 -19.55
CA GLU A 18 -7.91 -3.48 -18.51
C GLU A 18 -8.74 -3.12 -17.27
N ILE A 19 -9.50 -4.08 -16.78
CA ILE A 19 -10.22 -3.99 -15.51
C ILE A 19 -9.50 -4.87 -14.51
N ARG A 20 -9.16 -4.31 -13.34
CA ARG A 20 -8.53 -5.01 -12.23
C ARG A 20 -9.46 -5.06 -11.04
N THR A 21 -9.44 -6.19 -10.34
CA THR A 21 -10.18 -6.39 -9.11
C THR A 21 -9.47 -7.40 -8.23
N ASN A 22 -9.95 -7.59 -7.02
CA ASN A 22 -9.50 -8.66 -6.16
C ASN A 22 -10.67 -9.27 -5.39
N ALA A 23 -10.53 -10.53 -4.96
CA ALA A 23 -11.54 -11.21 -4.15
C ALA A 23 -10.89 -12.19 -3.17
N ASP A 24 -11.55 -12.41 -2.04
CA ASP A 24 -11.17 -13.46 -1.08
C ASP A 24 -11.27 -14.82 -1.79
N TRP A 25 -10.22 -15.63 -1.70
CA TRP A 25 -10.16 -16.95 -2.34
C TRP A 25 -11.21 -17.93 -1.80
N ARG A 26 -11.79 -17.68 -0.62
CA ARG A 26 -12.91 -18.46 -0.07
C ARG A 26 -14.27 -18.08 -0.65
N ASN A 27 -14.37 -16.95 -1.34
CA ASN A 27 -15.59 -16.53 -2.00
C ASN A 27 -15.77 -17.25 -3.34
N HIS A 28 -16.06 -18.56 -3.29
CA HIS A 28 -16.20 -19.41 -4.47
C HIS A 28 -17.21 -18.87 -5.49
N ARG A 29 -18.29 -18.22 -5.05
CA ARG A 29 -19.28 -17.63 -5.96
C ARG A 29 -18.67 -16.51 -6.79
N MET A 30 -17.86 -15.66 -6.17
CA MET A 30 -17.17 -14.56 -6.87
C MET A 30 -16.09 -15.10 -7.79
N LEU A 31 -15.33 -16.12 -7.38
CA LEU A 31 -14.33 -16.76 -8.23
C LEU A 31 -14.97 -17.38 -9.48
N HIS A 32 -16.10 -18.10 -9.34
CA HIS A 32 -16.86 -18.62 -10.47
C HIS A 32 -17.43 -17.52 -11.37
N PHE A 33 -17.85 -16.39 -10.80
CA PHE A 33 -18.29 -15.24 -11.57
C PHE A 33 -17.12 -14.67 -12.41
N PHE A 34 -15.96 -14.51 -11.84
CA PHE A 34 -14.79 -14.00 -12.55
C PHE A 34 -14.35 -14.94 -13.68
N ASP A 35 -14.27 -16.24 -13.40
CA ASP A 35 -13.95 -17.26 -14.42
C ASP A 35 -14.92 -17.17 -15.61
N ARG A 36 -16.22 -17.20 -15.35
CA ARG A 36 -17.27 -17.13 -16.41
C ARG A 36 -17.30 -15.80 -17.16
N THR A 37 -16.77 -14.76 -16.59
CA THR A 37 -16.78 -13.43 -17.19
C THR A 37 -15.44 -13.05 -17.83
N GLY A 38 -14.49 -14.01 -17.89
CA GLY A 38 -13.22 -13.85 -18.60
C GLY A 38 -12.18 -13.04 -17.82
N PHE A 39 -12.26 -13.02 -16.49
CA PHE A 39 -11.17 -12.57 -15.66
C PHE A 39 -10.15 -13.69 -15.49
N GLU A 40 -8.88 -13.33 -15.48
CA GLU A 40 -7.75 -14.21 -15.23
C GLU A 40 -7.06 -13.80 -13.93
N LEU A 41 -6.30 -14.71 -13.32
CA LEU A 41 -5.43 -14.36 -12.18
C LEU A 41 -4.38 -13.37 -12.63
N GLY A 42 -4.31 -12.26 -11.92
CA GLY A 42 -3.33 -11.21 -12.14
C GLY A 42 -1.91 -11.65 -11.75
N ARG A 43 -0.91 -10.93 -12.28
CA ARG A 43 0.50 -11.14 -11.93
C ARG A 43 0.94 -10.41 -10.65
N ASN A 44 -0.01 -9.91 -9.87
CA ASN A 44 0.25 -9.16 -8.67
C ASN A 44 -0.07 -9.99 -7.44
N HIS A 45 0.69 -9.79 -6.39
CA HIS A 45 0.37 -10.26 -5.04
C HIS A 45 -0.42 -9.19 -4.31
N VAL A 46 -1.50 -9.61 -3.67
CA VAL A 46 -2.15 -8.82 -2.63
C VAL A 46 -1.50 -9.25 -1.32
N ILE A 47 -0.92 -8.30 -0.62
CA ILE A 47 -0.27 -8.51 0.68
C ILE A 47 -0.90 -7.61 1.71
N ASP A 48 -0.97 -8.06 2.95
CA ASP A 48 -1.56 -7.29 4.04
C ASP A 48 -0.77 -7.42 5.35
N CYS A 49 -1.05 -6.50 6.27
CA CYS A 49 -0.47 -6.47 7.60
C CYS A 49 -1.51 -5.97 8.60
N ALA A 50 -1.48 -6.45 9.85
CA ALA A 50 -2.21 -5.87 10.95
C ALA A 50 -1.57 -4.53 11.36
N VAL A 51 -2.38 -3.50 11.63
CA VAL A 51 -1.91 -2.17 12.05
C VAL A 51 -1.52 -2.16 13.51
N HIS A 52 -2.20 -2.91 14.35
CA HIS A 52 -1.94 -2.95 15.80
C HIS A 52 -0.64 -3.70 16.09
N GLY A 53 0.26 -2.99 16.74
CA GLY A 53 1.59 -3.37 17.16
C GLY A 53 1.89 -4.85 17.24
N GLY A 54 2.52 -5.39 16.21
CA GLY A 54 3.33 -6.60 16.28
C GLY A 54 2.79 -7.85 16.94
N GLN A 55 1.54 -7.91 17.36
CA GLN A 55 0.86 -9.15 17.64
C GLN A 55 0.36 -9.72 16.30
N ILE A 56 1.25 -10.44 15.65
CA ILE A 56 0.82 -11.48 14.71
C ILE A 56 -0.10 -12.36 15.55
N ILE A 57 -1.42 -12.26 15.31
CA ILE A 57 -2.33 -13.31 15.76
C ILE A 57 -1.94 -14.51 14.92
N GLU A 58 -1.02 -15.33 15.48
CA GLU A 58 -0.65 -16.62 14.93
C GLU A 58 -1.92 -17.48 14.89
N GLY A 59 -2.60 -17.49 13.74
CA GLY A 59 -3.45 -18.61 13.42
C GLY A 59 -2.56 -19.84 13.37
N GLU A 60 -2.98 -20.94 13.97
CA GLU A 60 -2.18 -22.18 14.07
C GLU A 60 -1.69 -22.72 12.70
N ASP A 61 -2.21 -22.21 11.59
CA ASP A 61 -1.85 -22.59 10.22
C ASP A 61 -0.71 -21.77 9.59
N ASP A 62 -0.27 -20.66 10.21
CA ASP A 62 0.73 -19.74 9.62
C ASP A 62 2.19 -20.09 9.94
N LYS A 63 2.45 -21.21 10.63
CA LYS A 63 3.79 -21.61 11.05
C LYS A 63 4.75 -22.04 9.93
N ILE A 64 4.28 -22.12 8.68
CA ILE A 64 5.07 -22.71 7.58
C ILE A 64 5.96 -21.70 6.86
N PHE A 65 5.75 -20.39 7.02
CA PHE A 65 6.46 -19.34 6.26
C PHE A 65 7.02 -18.16 7.09
N ALA A 66 7.05 -18.23 8.41
CA ALA A 66 7.72 -17.20 9.20
C ALA A 66 9.24 -17.46 9.18
N PRO A 67 10.07 -16.56 8.59
CA PRO A 67 11.50 -16.63 8.82
C PRO A 67 11.77 -16.41 10.32
N GLU A 68 12.60 -17.27 10.91
CA GLU A 68 12.89 -17.37 12.37
C GLU A 68 13.45 -16.10 13.03
N HIS A 69 13.40 -14.92 12.40
CA HIS A 69 14.07 -13.70 12.86
C HIS A 69 13.17 -12.56 13.32
N HIS A 70 11.85 -12.76 13.47
CA HIS A 70 10.98 -11.72 14.05
C HIS A 70 10.53 -12.03 15.47
N ARG A 71 11.49 -12.31 16.35
CA ARG A 71 11.30 -12.08 17.79
C ARG A 71 11.82 -10.69 18.09
N ALA A 72 11.00 -9.70 17.98
CA ALA A 72 11.03 -8.45 18.75
C ALA A 72 10.00 -7.46 18.17
N THR A 73 8.75 -7.66 18.51
CA THR A 73 7.81 -6.56 18.54
C THR A 73 7.37 -6.41 19.98
N ALA A 74 8.31 -5.93 20.81
CA ALA A 74 7.90 -5.17 21.96
C ALA A 74 7.09 -3.97 21.44
N GLU A 75 6.01 -3.61 22.13
CA GLU A 75 5.32 -2.33 21.93
C GLU A 75 6.35 -1.27 21.61
N LEU A 76 6.33 -0.73 20.39
CA LEU A 76 7.15 0.41 20.03
C LEU A 76 6.55 1.62 20.76
N ASP A 77 6.95 1.79 22.00
CA ASP A 77 6.74 3.03 22.73
C ASP A 77 7.60 4.10 22.04
N TYR A 78 6.97 4.91 21.20
CA TYR A 78 7.62 6.03 20.51
C TYR A 78 8.13 7.12 21.48
N GLY A 79 7.80 7.04 22.76
CA GLY A 79 8.41 7.80 23.85
C GLY A 79 9.66 7.13 24.42
N ALA A 80 9.90 5.84 24.14
CA ALA A 80 11.09 5.13 24.57
C ALA A 80 12.32 5.48 23.71
N PRO A 81 13.54 5.42 24.27
CA PRO A 81 14.77 5.57 23.49
C PRO A 81 14.78 4.53 22.35
N ALA A 82 15.21 4.95 21.16
CA ALA A 82 15.29 4.09 20.00
C ALA A 82 16.09 2.82 20.30
N ALA A 83 15.54 1.65 19.93
CA ALA A 83 16.10 0.35 20.28
C ALA A 83 17.36 0.00 19.46
N ASN A 84 17.64 0.76 18.39
CA ASN A 84 18.84 0.59 17.57
C ASN A 84 19.18 1.87 16.78
N ASP A 85 20.40 1.93 16.25
CA ASP A 85 20.91 3.09 15.49
C ASP A 85 20.07 3.39 14.23
N PHE A 86 19.39 2.39 13.64
CA PHE A 86 18.51 2.57 12.49
C PHE A 86 17.21 3.30 12.86
N GLU A 87 16.66 2.99 14.01
CA GLU A 87 15.48 3.67 14.54
C GLU A 87 15.78 5.11 14.93
N THR A 88 16.94 5.35 15.57
CA THR A 88 17.44 6.68 15.88
C THR A 88 17.65 7.49 14.60
N LEU A 89 18.26 6.90 13.59
CA LEU A 89 18.49 7.55 12.29
C LEU A 89 17.18 7.85 11.53
N ALA A 90 16.18 6.99 11.63
CA ALA A 90 14.89 7.20 10.99
C ALA A 90 14.08 8.30 11.67
N ARG A 91 14.17 8.41 13.02
CA ARG A 91 13.46 9.44 13.80
C ARG A 91 14.14 10.82 13.75
N ASP A 92 15.47 10.86 13.80
CA ASP A 92 16.22 12.12 13.92
C ASP A 92 16.56 12.78 12.58
N ARG A 93 16.45 12.07 11.46
CA ARG A 93 16.88 12.55 10.15
C ARG A 93 15.77 12.82 9.14
N SER A 94 14.62 12.17 9.26
CA SER A 94 13.52 12.38 8.35
C SER A 94 12.31 12.98 9.05
N ASP A 95 11.94 14.18 8.66
CA ASP A 95 10.68 14.82 9.05
C ASP A 95 9.56 14.21 8.21
N VAL A 96 8.78 13.28 8.81
CA VAL A 96 7.61 12.67 8.17
C VAL A 96 6.37 13.44 8.57
N ARG A 97 5.74 14.09 7.61
CA ARG A 97 4.57 14.93 7.82
C ARG A 97 3.47 14.65 6.79
N SER A 98 2.29 15.18 7.04
CA SER A 98 1.20 15.16 6.05
C SER A 98 1.67 15.80 4.74
N LEU A 99 1.32 15.13 3.64
CA LEU A 99 1.58 15.62 2.29
C LEU A 99 0.94 16.98 2.08
N ALA A 100 1.68 17.90 1.46
CA ALA A 100 1.20 19.21 1.08
C ALA A 100 1.16 19.36 -0.45
N PRO A 101 0.35 20.28 -1.00
CA PRO A 101 0.29 20.51 -2.45
C PRO A 101 1.64 20.87 -3.07
N GLU A 102 2.51 21.53 -2.30
CA GLU A 102 3.86 21.93 -2.71
C GLU A 102 4.77 20.75 -2.99
N ASP A 103 4.50 19.60 -2.38
CA ASP A 103 5.29 18.37 -2.55
C ASP A 103 5.06 17.69 -3.90
N LEU A 104 3.98 18.04 -4.64
CA LEU A 104 3.56 17.37 -5.87
C LEU A 104 4.67 17.21 -6.90
N ALA A 105 5.46 18.27 -7.14
CA ALA A 105 6.52 18.25 -8.13
C ALA A 105 7.62 17.23 -7.76
N ASP A 106 7.95 17.15 -6.48
CA ASP A 106 8.93 16.20 -5.97
C ASP A 106 8.39 14.76 -6.02
N LEU A 107 7.12 14.53 -5.68
CA LEU A 107 6.50 13.22 -5.80
C LEU A 107 6.55 12.71 -7.25
N ALA A 108 6.16 13.53 -8.22
CA ALA A 108 6.20 13.18 -9.63
C ALA A 108 7.64 12.87 -10.10
N ARG A 109 8.62 13.65 -9.64
CA ARG A 109 10.04 13.42 -9.91
C ARG A 109 10.52 12.10 -9.33
N ILE A 110 10.18 11.80 -8.07
CA ILE A 110 10.55 10.55 -7.38
C ILE A 110 9.92 9.37 -8.11
N ASP A 111 8.62 9.43 -8.40
CA ASP A 111 7.90 8.38 -9.11
C ASP A 111 8.52 8.10 -10.49
N HIS A 112 8.85 9.15 -11.24
CA HIS A 112 9.53 9.01 -12.53
C HIS A 112 10.91 8.33 -12.38
N ARG A 113 11.69 8.70 -11.38
CA ARG A 113 13.01 8.08 -11.13
C ARG A 113 12.92 6.60 -10.77
N ILE A 114 11.87 6.19 -10.05
CA ILE A 114 11.64 4.80 -9.65
C ILE A 114 11.10 3.97 -10.83
N THR A 115 10.13 4.51 -11.57
CA THR A 115 9.37 3.75 -12.57
C THR A 115 9.92 3.86 -13.98
N GLY A 116 10.73 4.88 -14.25
CA GLY A 116 11.18 5.23 -15.60
C GLY A 116 10.06 5.72 -16.52
N ARG A 117 8.88 6.00 -16.00
CA ARG A 117 7.69 6.40 -16.77
C ARG A 117 7.18 7.74 -16.29
N ASP A 118 6.64 8.53 -17.20
CA ASP A 118 5.88 9.72 -16.83
C ASP A 118 4.47 9.31 -16.36
N ARG A 119 4.23 9.46 -15.07
CA ARG A 119 2.94 9.22 -14.43
C ARG A 119 2.45 10.46 -13.68
N SER A 120 2.89 11.63 -14.12
CA SER A 120 2.57 12.92 -13.48
C SER A 120 1.07 13.12 -13.30
N GLU A 121 0.26 12.80 -14.33
CA GLU A 121 -1.21 12.87 -14.23
C GLU A 121 -1.78 11.94 -13.14
N TYR A 122 -1.23 10.74 -13.02
CA TYR A 122 -1.63 9.80 -11.98
C TYR A 122 -1.30 10.33 -10.58
N ILE A 123 -0.08 10.83 -10.37
CA ILE A 123 0.35 11.40 -9.10
C ILE A 123 -0.46 12.65 -8.76
N THR A 124 -0.67 13.54 -9.72
CA THR A 124 -1.51 14.75 -9.54
C THR A 124 -2.91 14.36 -9.06
N ARG A 125 -3.54 13.39 -9.73
CA ARG A 125 -4.87 12.92 -9.33
C ARG A 125 -4.89 12.38 -7.90
N LEU A 126 -3.90 11.58 -7.50
CA LEU A 126 -3.81 11.05 -6.13
C LEU A 126 -3.65 12.15 -5.09
N VAL A 127 -2.82 13.16 -5.38
CA VAL A 127 -2.63 14.32 -4.49
C VAL A 127 -3.92 15.13 -4.39
N ASP A 128 -4.56 15.43 -5.52
CA ASP A 128 -5.85 16.15 -5.54
C ASP A 128 -6.94 15.41 -4.76
N GLU A 129 -7.00 14.08 -4.90
CA GLU A 129 -7.94 13.26 -4.13
C GLU A 129 -7.58 13.27 -2.64
N ALA A 130 -6.30 13.22 -2.26
CA ALA A 130 -5.86 13.29 -0.88
C ALA A 130 -6.21 14.64 -0.23
N MET A 131 -6.11 15.73 -0.97
CA MET A 131 -6.47 17.06 -0.48
C MET A 131 -7.99 17.25 -0.31
N ARG A 132 -8.79 16.62 -1.17
CA ARG A 132 -10.27 16.71 -1.11
C ARG A 132 -10.87 15.81 -0.05
N ASP A 133 -10.33 14.58 0.12
CA ASP A 133 -10.91 13.52 0.95
C ASP A 133 -9.99 13.15 2.11
N SER A 134 -9.43 14.14 2.79
CA SER A 134 -8.47 13.93 3.89
C SER A 134 -9.00 13.08 5.05
N ALA A 135 -10.33 12.96 5.20
CA ALA A 135 -10.95 12.13 6.24
C ALA A 135 -10.77 10.61 6.02
N ILE A 136 -10.55 10.19 4.77
CA ILE A 136 -10.41 8.78 4.39
C ILE A 136 -9.06 8.48 3.72
N ARG A 137 -8.15 9.44 3.69
CA ARG A 137 -6.82 9.29 3.11
C ARG A 137 -5.73 9.68 4.09
N VAL A 138 -4.71 8.85 4.16
CA VAL A 138 -3.47 9.13 4.89
C VAL A 138 -2.36 9.24 3.87
N SER A 139 -1.88 10.46 3.66
CA SER A 139 -0.82 10.76 2.70
C SER A 139 0.30 11.51 3.40
N LEU A 140 1.51 10.96 3.33
CA LEU A 140 2.68 11.42 4.06
C LEU A 140 3.85 11.65 3.11
N ALA A 141 4.64 12.67 3.40
CA ALA A 141 5.92 12.95 2.77
C ALA A 141 7.04 12.95 3.82
N ALA A 142 8.15 12.32 3.50
CA ALA A 142 9.36 12.34 4.31
C ALA A 142 10.33 13.37 3.74
N HIS A 143 10.77 14.31 4.57
CA HIS A 143 11.70 15.37 4.19
C HIS A 143 13.08 15.10 4.79
N LEU A 144 14.11 15.31 4.00
CA LEU A 144 15.51 15.21 4.42
C LEU A 144 16.31 16.36 3.82
N GLY A 145 16.93 17.17 4.68
CA GLY A 145 17.70 18.35 4.23
C GLY A 145 16.87 19.38 3.45
N GLY A 146 15.56 19.47 3.75
CA GLY A 146 14.64 20.43 3.12
C GLY A 146 14.03 19.94 1.78
N SER A 147 14.37 18.73 1.32
CA SER A 147 13.83 18.16 0.10
C SER A 147 12.98 16.92 0.41
N VAL A 148 11.96 16.62 -0.41
CA VAL A 148 11.19 15.38 -0.28
C VAL A 148 12.08 14.20 -0.68
N ALA A 149 12.28 13.29 0.28
CA ALA A 149 13.08 12.07 0.11
C ALA A 149 12.23 10.83 -0.18
N GLY A 150 10.94 10.88 0.16
CA GLY A 150 10.00 9.79 -0.10
C GLY A 150 8.58 10.16 0.28
N PHE A 151 7.63 9.31 -0.11
CA PHE A 151 6.21 9.51 0.18
C PHE A 151 5.47 8.18 0.27
N VAL A 152 4.34 8.19 0.96
CA VAL A 152 3.35 7.11 0.98
C VAL A 152 1.94 7.70 0.93
N MET A 153 1.07 7.06 0.15
CA MET A 153 -0.33 7.46 0.04
C MET A 153 -1.21 6.24 0.23
N ALA A 154 -2.13 6.33 1.17
CA ALA A 154 -3.09 5.28 1.48
C ALA A 154 -4.49 5.86 1.58
N LYS A 155 -5.49 5.05 1.25
CA LYS A 155 -6.91 5.35 1.44
C LYS A 155 -7.55 4.32 2.35
N VAL A 156 -8.54 4.74 3.11
CA VAL A 156 -9.39 3.84 3.89
C VAL A 156 -10.55 3.38 3.02
N ASP A 157 -10.65 2.07 2.85
CA ASP A 157 -11.76 1.40 2.17
C ASP A 157 -12.74 0.90 3.26
N ILE A 158 -13.92 1.52 3.34
CA ILE A 158 -14.91 1.29 4.42
C ILE A 158 -15.81 0.09 4.09
N GLY A 159 -15.44 -0.73 3.16
CA GLY A 159 -16.20 -1.95 2.85
C GLY A 159 -16.66 -2.01 1.41
N ASP A 160 -15.77 -2.49 0.57
CA ASP A 160 -16.05 -2.76 -0.82
C ASP A 160 -16.12 -4.28 -1.04
N PHE A 161 -17.04 -4.73 -1.89
CA PHE A 161 -17.19 -6.12 -2.34
C PHE A 161 -17.22 -7.20 -1.23
N GLY A 162 -18.05 -6.97 -0.19
CA GLY A 162 -18.26 -7.97 0.87
C GLY A 162 -17.24 -7.90 2.01
N ARG A 163 -16.46 -6.84 2.11
CA ARG A 163 -15.75 -6.46 3.32
C ARG A 163 -16.71 -5.75 4.27
N ILE A 164 -16.67 -6.11 5.53
CA ILE A 164 -17.40 -5.43 6.61
C ILE A 164 -16.44 -4.55 7.42
N GLU A 165 -15.17 -4.90 7.43
CA GLU A 165 -14.12 -4.23 8.20
C GLU A 165 -13.41 -3.17 7.36
N PRO A 166 -13.18 -1.96 7.90
CA PRO A 166 -12.40 -0.94 7.22
C PRO A 166 -10.94 -1.39 7.08
N VAL A 167 -10.38 -1.20 5.90
CA VAL A 167 -9.00 -1.57 5.56
C VAL A 167 -8.33 -0.37 4.91
N ALA A 168 -7.12 -0.04 5.30
CA ALA A 168 -6.32 0.91 4.55
C ALA A 168 -5.69 0.21 3.34
N VAL A 169 -5.71 0.86 2.19
CA VAL A 169 -5.06 0.39 0.96
C VAL A 169 -3.95 1.38 0.61
N ILE A 170 -2.71 0.92 0.60
CA ILE A 170 -1.60 1.73 0.11
C ILE A 170 -1.69 1.76 -1.41
N ASP A 171 -1.99 2.92 -1.96
CA ASP A 171 -2.07 3.16 -3.41
C ASP A 171 -0.68 3.31 -4.03
N THR A 172 0.24 3.97 -3.31
CA THR A 172 1.63 4.17 -3.78
C THR A 172 2.55 4.47 -2.62
N ILE A 173 3.79 4.02 -2.74
CA ILE A 173 4.91 4.35 -1.87
C ILE A 173 6.15 4.52 -2.74
N GLY A 174 6.97 5.51 -2.44
CA GLY A 174 8.21 5.76 -3.16
C GLY A 174 9.27 6.42 -2.30
N VAL A 175 10.51 6.00 -2.48
CA VAL A 175 11.69 6.64 -1.89
C VAL A 175 12.62 7.04 -3.02
N ASP A 176 13.10 8.27 -3.00
CA ASP A 176 14.06 8.73 -4.01
C ASP A 176 15.31 7.83 -3.99
N PRO A 177 15.72 7.26 -5.12
CA PRO A 177 16.89 6.40 -5.20
C PRO A 177 18.17 7.03 -4.62
N GLY A 178 18.26 8.37 -4.61
CA GLY A 178 19.38 9.09 -3.99
C GLY A 178 19.41 8.98 -2.45
N PHE A 179 18.30 8.56 -1.82
CA PHE A 179 18.16 8.35 -0.40
C PHE A 179 17.87 6.87 -0.06
N ALA A 180 18.18 5.96 -0.98
CA ALA A 180 18.00 4.53 -0.74
C ALA A 180 18.78 4.07 0.50
N ALA A 181 18.22 3.10 1.22
CA ALA A 181 18.79 2.53 2.45
C ALA A 181 18.96 3.51 3.64
N ALA A 182 18.41 4.74 3.55
CA ALA A 182 18.42 5.70 4.65
C ALA A 182 17.27 5.53 5.67
N GLY A 183 16.52 4.42 5.61
CA GLY A 183 15.39 4.14 6.52
C GLY A 183 14.10 4.90 6.19
N ILE A 184 14.09 5.73 5.14
CA ILE A 184 12.94 6.59 4.76
C ILE A 184 11.65 5.77 4.59
N GLY A 185 11.71 4.64 3.88
CA GLY A 185 10.54 3.79 3.66
C GLY A 185 9.97 3.22 4.98
N THR A 186 10.83 2.84 5.90
CA THR A 186 10.44 2.36 7.24
C THR A 186 9.82 3.47 8.06
N ALA A 187 10.39 4.69 8.05
CA ALA A 187 9.83 5.84 8.73
C ALA A 187 8.43 6.21 8.20
N LEU A 188 8.25 6.18 6.88
CA LEU A 188 6.96 6.43 6.23
C LEU A 188 5.90 5.39 6.65
N LEU A 189 6.22 4.09 6.62
CA LEU A 189 5.30 3.04 7.06
C LEU A 189 5.00 3.14 8.55
N SER A 190 6.00 3.39 9.38
CA SER A 190 5.83 3.57 10.82
C SER A 190 4.84 4.69 11.13
N GLN A 191 5.01 5.86 10.52
CA GLN A 191 4.09 6.97 10.70
C GLN A 191 2.70 6.69 10.11
N LEU A 192 2.63 5.98 8.99
CA LEU A 192 1.37 5.53 8.42
C LEU A 192 0.61 4.66 9.42
N PHE A 193 1.26 3.67 10.05
CA PHE A 193 0.63 2.79 11.03
C PHE A 193 0.12 3.56 12.24
N VAL A 194 0.89 4.50 12.78
CA VAL A 194 0.44 5.38 13.87
C VAL A 194 -0.83 6.14 13.49
N ASN A 195 -0.88 6.70 12.29
CA ASN A 195 -2.04 7.44 11.83
C ASN A 195 -3.26 6.53 11.61
N LEU A 196 -3.05 5.30 11.08
CA LEU A 196 -4.12 4.33 10.87
C LEU A 196 -4.67 3.79 12.20
N GLU A 197 -3.81 3.58 13.18
CA GLU A 197 -4.22 3.18 14.55
C GLU A 197 -5.11 4.26 15.19
N ALA A 198 -4.74 5.53 15.07
CA ALA A 198 -5.54 6.65 15.55
C ALA A 198 -6.92 6.74 14.85
N LEU A 199 -7.03 6.23 13.62
CA LEU A 199 -8.27 6.10 12.86
C LEU A 199 -9.03 4.79 13.13
N HIS A 200 -8.55 3.96 14.06
CA HIS A 200 -9.10 2.63 14.36
C HIS A 200 -9.15 1.69 13.16
N ILE A 201 -8.17 1.77 12.28
CA ILE A 201 -7.99 0.86 11.16
C ILE A 201 -7.10 -0.28 11.59
N GLU A 202 -7.62 -1.49 11.54
CA GLU A 202 -6.93 -2.69 12.06
C GLU A 202 -6.01 -3.36 11.03
N ARG A 203 -6.20 -3.06 9.73
CA ARG A 203 -5.48 -3.75 8.65
C ARG A 203 -5.09 -2.80 7.54
N VAL A 204 -3.91 -3.03 6.98
CA VAL A 204 -3.43 -2.34 5.78
C VAL A 204 -3.11 -3.36 4.69
N GLU A 205 -3.48 -3.05 3.46
CA GLU A 205 -3.30 -3.90 2.28
C GLU A 205 -2.59 -3.12 1.18
N THR A 206 -1.83 -3.82 0.35
CA THR A 206 -1.31 -3.27 -0.89
C THR A 206 -1.19 -4.33 -1.98
N VAL A 207 -1.04 -3.89 -3.22
CA VAL A 207 -0.92 -4.76 -4.39
C VAL A 207 0.44 -4.54 -5.03
N VAL A 208 1.29 -5.57 -5.02
CA VAL A 208 2.66 -5.50 -5.53
C VAL A 208 2.84 -6.47 -6.69
N SER A 209 3.52 -6.04 -7.75
CA SER A 209 3.90 -6.95 -8.83
C SER A 209 4.81 -8.06 -8.30
N ARG A 210 4.53 -9.31 -8.68
CA ARG A 210 5.39 -10.45 -8.32
C ARG A 210 6.82 -10.33 -8.87
N GLU A 211 7.05 -9.47 -9.84
CA GLU A 211 8.36 -9.21 -10.44
C GLU A 211 9.15 -8.14 -9.67
N ASN A 212 8.50 -7.40 -8.77
CA ASN A 212 9.16 -6.39 -7.94
C ASN A 212 9.63 -6.98 -6.60
N PHE A 213 10.71 -7.75 -6.66
CA PHE A 213 11.28 -8.44 -5.50
C PHE A 213 11.79 -7.49 -4.42
N GLU A 214 12.31 -6.32 -4.80
CA GLU A 214 12.81 -5.32 -3.84
C GLU A 214 11.66 -4.79 -2.98
N LEU A 215 10.55 -4.38 -3.62
CA LEU A 215 9.38 -3.87 -2.93
C LEU A 215 8.68 -4.96 -2.11
N LEU A 216 8.58 -6.19 -2.64
CA LEU A 216 8.06 -7.34 -1.88
C LEU A 216 8.93 -7.60 -0.65
N GLY A 217 10.25 -7.66 -0.81
CA GLY A 217 11.18 -7.85 0.31
C GLY A 217 11.11 -6.74 1.35
N PHE A 218 10.88 -5.49 0.91
CA PHE A 218 10.66 -4.37 1.82
C PHE A 218 9.39 -4.56 2.66
N PHE A 219 8.26 -4.86 2.02
CA PHE A 219 7.00 -5.08 2.73
C PHE A 219 7.04 -6.30 3.66
N TYR A 220 7.66 -7.41 3.24
CA TYR A 220 7.81 -8.59 4.10
C TYR A 220 8.64 -8.27 5.35
N ARG A 221 9.72 -7.51 5.23
CA ARG A 221 10.49 -7.04 6.40
C ARG A 221 9.70 -6.08 7.30
N ALA A 222 8.73 -5.36 6.74
CA ALA A 222 7.82 -4.50 7.48
C ALA A 222 6.62 -5.24 8.09
N GLY A 223 6.59 -6.59 8.03
CA GLY A 223 5.56 -7.41 8.65
C GLY A 223 4.35 -7.75 7.76
N PHE A 224 4.37 -7.37 6.48
CA PHE A 224 3.34 -7.81 5.54
C PHE A 224 3.50 -9.29 5.20
N GLY A 225 2.36 -9.95 5.00
CA GLY A 225 2.28 -11.32 4.51
C GLY A 225 1.32 -11.47 3.34
N PRO A 226 1.20 -12.68 2.75
CA PRO A 226 0.23 -12.94 1.70
C PRO A 226 -1.20 -12.73 2.20
N SER A 227 -1.97 -11.90 1.50
CA SER A 227 -3.40 -11.69 1.79
C SER A 227 -4.24 -12.90 1.36
N ARG A 228 -5.40 -13.05 1.98
CA ARG A 228 -6.43 -13.99 1.51
C ARG A 228 -7.09 -13.56 0.19
N ARG A 229 -6.67 -12.46 -0.39
CA ARG A 229 -7.23 -11.93 -1.63
C ARG A 229 -6.35 -12.28 -2.83
N LEU A 230 -7.00 -12.72 -3.90
CA LEU A 230 -6.41 -12.97 -5.20
C LEU A 230 -6.67 -11.77 -6.10
N ALA A 231 -5.64 -11.32 -6.81
CA ALA A 231 -5.78 -10.28 -7.82
C ALA A 231 -6.28 -10.89 -9.13
N PHE A 232 -7.26 -10.22 -9.75
CA PHE A 232 -7.82 -10.60 -11.04
C PHE A 232 -7.68 -9.46 -12.05
N VAL A 233 -7.53 -9.84 -13.30
CA VAL A 233 -7.44 -8.92 -14.42
C VAL A 233 -8.32 -9.40 -15.56
N LYS A 234 -9.02 -8.47 -16.21
CA LYS A 234 -9.74 -8.72 -17.46
C LYS A 234 -9.28 -7.70 -18.49
N ARG A 235 -8.79 -8.19 -19.61
CA ARG A 235 -8.51 -7.36 -20.79
C ARG A 235 -9.81 -7.17 -21.57
N ILE A 236 -10.06 -5.94 -21.98
CA ILE A 236 -11.22 -5.55 -22.78
C ILE A 236 -10.73 -5.02 -24.13
N ALA A 237 -11.35 -5.55 -25.19
CA ALA A 237 -10.99 -5.23 -26.58
C ALA A 237 -12.10 -4.42 -27.25
#